data_73f6a9b1ab7170c5654e01a2ab63989d
#
_entry.id   73f6a9b1ab7170c5654e01a2ab63989d
#
_cell.length_a   1.000
_cell.length_b   1.000
_cell.length_c   1.000
_cell.angle_alpha   90.00
_cell.angle_beta   90.00
_cell.angle_gamma   90.00
#
_symmetry.space_group_name_H-M   'P 1'
#
loop_
_entity.id
_entity.type
_entity.pdbx_description
1 polymer ?
#
loop_
_entity_poly.entity_id
_entity_poly.type
_entity_poly.pdbx_seq_one_letter_code
_entity_poly.pdbx_strand_id
1 'polypeptide(L)'
;ERGGQRLDLTPPAAIVVPAVSTVTAPAPAPPEQPLGKFQMTFYFIIHEAEMDGPRPAGANGGAANDNAEVSLASVGAPLTVAAPAPDLVPLNDQACVPLAHVTRAFAAQVSMQGTGKLRDGRLVNVATRCQCGRPCFHIVPSHREWGTGGSGRSLVPFRSVAVDPAVVKMGSLLYIPALDGQRMPGPRGVGGFVHDGCVVAVDTGGGIDGHQLDLFVGRRAYYKALARRGGSHSWSKRVEVWSGSGRCEQKGGKLRRTAAAI
;
A
#
# COMPACT_ATOMS: atom_id res chain seq x y z
N GLU A 1 43.15 -83.09 -23.73
CA GLU A 1 41.98 -82.31 -24.16
C GLU A 1 42.04 -80.96 -23.43
N ARG A 2 42.31 -79.93 -24.18
CA ARG A 2 42.38 -78.54 -23.64
C ARG A 2 41.10 -77.81 -24.06
N GLY A 3 40.26 -77.52 -23.10
CA GLY A 3 39.06 -76.72 -23.30
C GLY A 3 39.40 -75.24 -23.52
N GLY A 4 39.15 -74.78 -24.73
CA GLY A 4 39.30 -73.36 -25.07
C GLY A 4 38.08 -72.55 -24.55
N GLN A 5 38.32 -71.65 -23.64
CA GLN A 5 37.32 -70.62 -23.23
C GLN A 5 37.18 -69.60 -24.37
N ARG A 6 36.01 -69.45 -24.95
CA ARG A 6 35.65 -68.30 -25.83
C ARG A 6 35.45 -67.09 -24.99
N LEU A 7 36.23 -66.05 -25.24
CA LEU A 7 35.98 -64.70 -24.70
C LEU A 7 34.80 -64.08 -25.46
N ASP A 8 33.77 -63.79 -24.73
CA ASP A 8 32.59 -63.06 -25.23
C ASP A 8 32.92 -61.55 -25.26
N LEU A 9 33.13 -60.98 -26.42
CA LEU A 9 33.42 -59.60 -26.66
C LEU A 9 32.09 -58.88 -26.95
N THR A 10 31.28 -58.63 -25.88
CA THR A 10 30.12 -57.75 -25.98
C THR A 10 30.61 -56.29 -26.00
N PRO A 11 30.30 -55.51 -27.04
CA PRO A 11 30.72 -54.09 -27.07
C PRO A 11 29.99 -53.30 -25.95
N PRO A 12 30.68 -52.33 -25.35
CA PRO A 12 30.07 -51.52 -24.30
C PRO A 12 28.90 -50.70 -24.84
N ALA A 13 27.83 -50.65 -24.05
CA ALA A 13 26.63 -49.89 -24.36
C ALA A 13 26.96 -48.41 -24.63
N ALA A 14 26.44 -47.88 -25.73
CA ALA A 14 26.60 -46.50 -26.09
C ALA A 14 26.05 -45.55 -24.98
N ILE A 15 26.91 -44.67 -24.50
CA ILE A 15 26.52 -43.62 -23.54
C ILE A 15 25.63 -42.62 -24.29
N VAL A 16 24.33 -42.65 -24.00
CA VAL A 16 23.39 -41.63 -24.47
C VAL A 16 23.64 -40.36 -23.67
N VAL A 17 24.32 -39.40 -24.26
CA VAL A 17 24.49 -38.06 -23.71
C VAL A 17 23.15 -37.36 -23.82
N PRO A 18 22.53 -36.89 -22.69
CA PRO A 18 21.28 -36.17 -22.78
C PRO A 18 21.48 -34.87 -23.56
N ALA A 19 20.57 -34.59 -24.49
CA ALA A 19 20.59 -33.37 -25.28
C ALA A 19 20.58 -32.15 -24.36
N VAL A 20 21.57 -31.30 -24.48
CA VAL A 20 21.63 -30.01 -23.78
C VAL A 20 20.42 -29.21 -24.21
N SER A 21 19.46 -29.02 -23.28
CA SER A 21 18.32 -28.13 -23.48
C SER A 21 18.87 -26.74 -23.74
N THR A 22 18.76 -26.25 -24.97
CA THR A 22 19.04 -24.85 -25.31
C THR A 22 18.11 -23.97 -24.51
N VAL A 23 18.65 -23.32 -23.47
CA VAL A 23 17.95 -22.24 -22.75
C VAL A 23 17.69 -21.13 -23.77
N THR A 24 16.46 -21.05 -24.25
CA THR A 24 16.03 -19.94 -25.12
C THR A 24 16.24 -18.65 -24.32
N ALA A 25 17.06 -17.75 -24.87
CA ALA A 25 17.23 -16.41 -24.28
C ALA A 25 15.85 -15.77 -24.07
N PRO A 26 15.60 -15.10 -22.93
CA PRO A 26 14.34 -14.42 -22.70
C PRO A 26 14.09 -13.41 -23.82
N ALA A 27 12.86 -13.37 -24.33
CA ALA A 27 12.46 -12.41 -25.35
C ALA A 27 12.84 -10.98 -24.90
N PRO A 28 13.32 -10.11 -25.82
CA PRO A 28 13.64 -8.74 -25.47
C PRO A 28 12.43 -8.06 -24.85
N ALA A 29 12.67 -7.31 -23.78
CA ALA A 29 11.63 -6.56 -23.09
C ALA A 29 10.93 -5.64 -24.12
N PRO A 30 9.58 -5.52 -24.06
CA PRO A 30 8.87 -4.64 -24.98
C PRO A 30 9.39 -3.21 -24.86
N PRO A 31 9.43 -2.45 -25.97
CA PRO A 31 9.96 -1.10 -25.97
C PRO A 31 9.18 -0.22 -25.01
N GLU A 32 9.89 0.68 -24.35
CA GLU A 32 9.30 1.67 -23.45
C GLU A 32 8.28 2.53 -24.22
N GLN A 33 7.06 2.60 -23.69
CA GLN A 33 6.02 3.42 -24.29
C GLN A 33 5.64 4.56 -23.33
N PRO A 34 5.65 5.82 -23.81
CA PRO A 34 5.13 6.93 -23.05
C PRO A 34 3.60 6.77 -22.91
N LEU A 35 3.09 6.82 -21.70
CA LEU A 35 1.65 6.81 -21.42
C LEU A 35 1.06 8.21 -21.39
N GLY A 36 1.93 9.24 -21.38
CA GLY A 36 1.52 10.63 -21.38
C GLY A 36 1.85 11.38 -20.10
N LYS A 37 1.21 12.54 -19.95
CA LYS A 37 1.36 13.40 -18.75
C LYS A 37 0.17 13.20 -17.84
N PHE A 38 0.46 12.89 -16.57
CA PHE A 38 -0.53 12.64 -15.54
C PHE A 38 -0.47 13.71 -14.46
N GLN A 39 -1.60 13.97 -13.83
CA GLN A 39 -1.63 14.63 -12.53
C GLN A 39 -1.36 13.58 -11.46
N MET A 40 -0.30 13.79 -10.67
CA MET A 40 0.02 12.92 -9.56
C MET A 40 -0.38 13.58 -8.25
N THR A 41 -1.22 12.91 -7.48
CA THR A 41 -1.61 13.26 -6.11
C THR A 41 -1.02 12.23 -5.13
N PHE A 42 -1.33 12.37 -3.84
CA PHE A 42 -0.76 11.52 -2.80
C PHE A 42 -1.81 11.15 -1.79
N TYR A 43 -1.87 9.87 -1.42
CA TYR A 43 -2.75 9.39 -0.37
C TYR A 43 -1.98 8.60 0.71
N PHE A 44 -2.59 8.47 1.88
CA PHE A 44 -1.94 7.90 3.06
C PHE A 44 -2.98 7.34 4.02
N ILE A 45 -2.53 6.51 4.97
CA ILE A 45 -3.39 6.00 6.03
C ILE A 45 -3.74 7.13 7.00
N ILE A 46 -5.01 7.29 7.27
CA ILE A 46 -5.51 8.20 8.30
C ILE A 46 -5.42 7.51 9.66
N HIS A 47 -4.75 8.11 10.60
CA HIS A 47 -4.67 7.62 11.98
C HIS A 47 -5.70 8.34 12.83
N GLU A 48 -6.59 7.60 13.48
CA GLU A 48 -7.61 8.16 14.39
C GLU A 48 -6.95 8.98 15.51
N ALA A 49 -5.82 8.51 16.05
CA ALA A 49 -5.09 9.20 17.09
C ALA A 49 -4.50 10.56 16.67
N GLU A 50 -4.33 10.80 15.35
CA GLU A 50 -3.80 12.06 14.80
C GLU A 50 -4.90 13.09 14.53
N MET A 51 -6.18 12.65 14.46
CA MET A 51 -7.31 13.49 14.10
C MET A 51 -8.05 14.05 15.32
N ASP A 52 -8.18 13.22 16.32
CA ASP A 52 -8.94 13.55 17.52
C ASP A 52 -7.94 13.85 18.62
N GLY A 53 -8.06 14.96 19.31
CA GLY A 53 -7.28 15.21 20.54
C GLY A 53 -7.35 14.04 21.54
N PRO A 54 -6.67 14.09 22.69
CA PRO A 54 -6.69 13.01 23.66
C PRO A 54 -8.12 12.70 24.07
N ARG A 55 -8.57 11.47 23.80
CA ARG A 55 -9.91 10.98 24.16
C ARG A 55 -9.93 10.68 25.66
N PRO A 56 -10.97 11.08 26.42
CA PRO A 56 -11.07 10.69 27.82
C PRO A 56 -11.01 9.17 27.96
N ALA A 57 -10.23 8.67 28.92
CA ALA A 57 -10.17 7.26 29.26
C ALA A 57 -11.58 6.77 29.61
N GLY A 58 -12.11 5.76 28.89
CA GLY A 58 -13.42 5.17 29.16
C GLY A 58 -14.39 5.06 27.99
N ALA A 59 -14.08 5.59 26.81
CA ALA A 59 -15.00 5.58 25.66
C ALA A 59 -14.91 4.33 24.74
N ASN A 60 -14.11 3.34 25.09
CA ASN A 60 -14.10 2.04 24.42
C ASN A 60 -14.84 1.04 25.28
N GLY A 61 -15.95 0.49 24.81
CA GLY A 61 -16.69 -0.60 25.44
C GLY A 61 -15.86 -1.89 25.51
N GLY A 62 -14.96 -1.95 26.48
CA GLY A 62 -14.26 -3.14 26.92
C GLY A 62 -14.58 -3.33 28.38
N ALA A 63 -14.94 -4.56 28.77
CA ALA A 63 -15.46 -4.98 30.07
C ALA A 63 -14.95 -4.18 31.28
N ALA A 64 -15.87 -3.64 32.05
CA ALA A 64 -15.63 -3.00 33.34
C ALA A 64 -14.98 -4.02 34.29
N ASN A 65 -13.76 -3.72 34.76
CA ASN A 65 -13.29 -4.25 36.04
C ASN A 65 -13.77 -3.30 37.15
N ASP A 66 -14.78 -3.77 37.90
CA ASP A 66 -15.26 -3.14 39.12
C ASP A 66 -14.18 -3.25 40.19
N ASN A 67 -13.34 -2.22 40.34
CA ASN A 67 -12.63 -1.89 41.57
C ASN A 67 -11.85 -0.57 41.34
N ALA A 68 -12.57 0.53 41.40
CA ALA A 68 -11.97 1.86 41.57
C ALA A 68 -12.43 2.43 42.89
N GLU A 69 -11.56 2.41 43.90
CA GLU A 69 -11.72 3.18 45.13
C GLU A 69 -11.86 4.66 44.80
N VAL A 70 -12.97 5.25 45.27
CA VAL A 70 -13.23 6.67 45.17
C VAL A 70 -12.35 7.39 46.18
N SER A 71 -11.27 8.02 45.73
CA SER A 71 -10.48 8.94 46.54
C SER A 71 -11.14 10.33 46.57
N LEU A 72 -11.72 10.70 47.67
CA LEU A 72 -12.23 12.04 47.97
C LEU A 72 -11.07 12.93 48.40
N ALA A 73 -10.48 13.70 47.47
CA ALA A 73 -9.69 14.90 47.82
C ALA A 73 -9.45 15.76 46.57
N SER A 74 -10.16 16.87 46.47
CA SER A 74 -9.61 18.21 46.18
C SER A 74 -10.73 19.20 45.87
N VAL A 75 -11.09 19.95 46.84
CA VAL A 75 -11.88 21.21 46.70
C VAL A 75 -10.92 22.27 46.15
N GLY A 76 -11.19 22.82 44.92
CA GLY A 76 -10.54 24.04 44.47
C GLY A 76 -9.87 24.02 43.07
N ALA A 77 -10.33 23.21 42.11
CA ALA A 77 -9.93 23.37 40.74
C ALA A 77 -10.93 24.24 39.95
N PRO A 78 -10.48 25.19 39.09
CA PRO A 78 -11.40 25.94 38.24
C PRO A 78 -12.21 24.98 37.38
N LEU A 79 -13.52 25.24 37.25
CA LEU A 79 -14.41 24.51 36.35
C LEU A 79 -13.89 24.63 34.91
N THR A 80 -13.06 23.69 34.50
CA THR A 80 -12.79 23.48 33.09
C THR A 80 -14.09 22.98 32.47
N VAL A 81 -14.71 23.83 31.63
CA VAL A 81 -15.85 23.44 30.81
C VAL A 81 -15.39 22.22 29.99
N ALA A 82 -15.96 21.07 30.32
CA ALA A 82 -15.66 19.83 29.59
C ALA A 82 -15.98 20.09 28.12
N ALA A 83 -14.99 19.84 27.23
CA ALA A 83 -15.24 19.91 25.81
C ALA A 83 -16.45 19.01 25.47
N PRO A 84 -17.36 19.44 24.57
CA PRO A 84 -18.52 18.63 24.22
C PRO A 84 -18.05 17.24 23.76
N ALA A 85 -18.79 16.21 24.19
CA ALA A 85 -18.49 14.84 23.81
C ALA A 85 -18.41 14.75 22.27
N PRO A 86 -17.39 14.09 21.70
CA PRO A 86 -17.24 14.01 20.25
C PRO A 86 -18.46 13.30 19.63
N ASP A 87 -19.00 13.86 18.53
CA ASP A 87 -20.05 13.25 17.72
C ASP A 87 -19.50 11.97 17.05
N LEU A 88 -19.77 10.83 17.65
CA LEU A 88 -19.31 9.52 17.19
C LEU A 88 -20.30 8.92 16.19
N VAL A 89 -19.77 8.41 15.10
CA VAL A 89 -20.53 7.68 14.08
C VAL A 89 -19.98 6.26 13.91
N PRO A 90 -20.83 5.27 13.58
CA PRO A 90 -20.36 3.92 13.34
C PRO A 90 -19.61 3.83 12.00
N LEU A 91 -18.50 3.12 11.98
CA LEU A 91 -17.93 2.53 10.76
C LEU A 91 -18.54 1.14 10.61
N ASN A 92 -19.47 1.00 9.69
CA ASN A 92 -20.16 -0.27 9.45
C ASN A 92 -19.41 -1.15 8.47
N ASP A 93 -19.50 -2.46 8.64
CA ASP A 93 -19.06 -3.43 7.64
C ASP A 93 -20.06 -3.54 6.48
N GLN A 94 -19.82 -4.47 5.58
CA GLN A 94 -20.66 -4.71 4.41
C GLN A 94 -22.08 -5.19 4.76
N ALA A 95 -22.26 -5.84 5.93
CA ALA A 95 -23.54 -6.32 6.47
C ALA A 95 -24.21 -5.33 7.43
N CYS A 96 -23.70 -4.10 7.54
CA CYS A 96 -24.21 -3.03 8.44
C CYS A 96 -23.91 -3.23 9.92
N VAL A 97 -22.96 -4.12 10.25
CA VAL A 97 -22.53 -4.30 11.64
C VAL A 97 -21.43 -3.29 11.97
N PRO A 98 -21.53 -2.53 13.08
CA PRO A 98 -20.51 -1.59 13.48
C PRO A 98 -19.18 -2.28 13.82
N LEU A 99 -18.11 -1.87 13.13
CA LEU A 99 -16.74 -2.31 13.38
C LEU A 99 -16.09 -1.45 14.50
N ALA A 100 -16.43 -0.18 14.53
CA ALA A 100 -15.94 0.81 15.49
C ALA A 100 -16.88 2.04 15.53
N HIS A 101 -16.84 2.80 16.62
CA HIS A 101 -17.42 4.14 16.70
C HIS A 101 -16.29 5.17 16.71
N VAL A 102 -16.29 6.10 15.77
CA VAL A 102 -15.23 7.07 15.55
C VAL A 102 -15.81 8.46 15.34
N THR A 103 -14.98 9.50 15.39
CA THR A 103 -15.47 10.84 15.07
C THR A 103 -15.90 10.93 13.60
N ARG A 104 -16.90 11.77 13.33
CA ARG A 104 -17.36 12.04 11.95
C ARG A 104 -16.22 12.51 11.04
N ALA A 105 -15.30 13.32 11.58
CA ALA A 105 -14.13 13.79 10.85
C ALA A 105 -13.20 12.65 10.41
N PHE A 106 -12.94 11.69 11.32
CA PHE A 106 -12.13 10.51 10.98
C PHE A 106 -12.84 9.65 9.92
N ALA A 107 -14.13 9.37 10.11
CA ALA A 107 -14.93 8.58 9.16
C ALA A 107 -14.90 9.19 7.75
N ALA A 108 -15.06 10.52 7.62
CA ALA A 108 -14.99 11.22 6.36
C ALA A 108 -13.62 11.10 5.69
N GLN A 109 -12.54 11.25 6.47
CA GLN A 109 -11.18 11.14 5.95
C GLN A 109 -10.84 9.71 5.51
N VAL A 110 -11.23 8.69 6.28
CA VAL A 110 -11.03 7.28 5.88
C VAL A 110 -11.79 6.96 4.60
N SER A 111 -13.02 7.46 4.47
CA SER A 111 -13.82 7.29 3.26
C SER A 111 -13.15 7.89 2.02
N MET A 112 -12.45 9.01 2.17
CA MET A 112 -11.72 9.68 1.10
C MET A 112 -10.38 8.99 0.78
N GLN A 113 -9.61 8.63 1.81
CA GLN A 113 -8.26 8.06 1.66
C GLN A 113 -8.24 6.54 1.47
N GLY A 114 -9.38 5.88 1.67
CA GLY A 114 -9.53 4.44 1.50
C GLY A 114 -9.10 3.59 2.70
N THR A 115 -8.14 4.04 3.52
CA THR A 115 -7.58 3.27 4.64
C THR A 115 -7.46 4.12 5.90
N GLY A 116 -7.89 3.56 7.03
CA GLY A 116 -7.76 4.16 8.36
C GLY A 116 -7.15 3.22 9.38
N LYS A 117 -6.40 3.78 10.34
CA LYS A 117 -5.90 3.06 11.51
C LYS A 117 -6.65 3.52 12.74
N LEU A 118 -7.38 2.59 13.35
CA LEU A 118 -8.12 2.82 14.60
C LEU A 118 -7.17 2.96 15.79
N ARG A 119 -7.67 3.53 16.89
CA ARG A 119 -6.89 3.66 18.15
C ARG A 119 -6.48 2.32 18.75
N ASP A 120 -7.28 1.27 18.54
CA ASP A 120 -6.98 -0.09 18.98
C ASP A 120 -5.94 -0.80 18.09
N GLY A 121 -5.43 -0.12 17.07
CA GLY A 121 -4.39 -0.62 16.17
C GLY A 121 -4.91 -1.34 14.93
N ARG A 122 -6.21 -1.70 14.87
CA ARG A 122 -6.79 -2.32 13.67
C ARG A 122 -6.74 -1.35 12.48
N LEU A 123 -6.50 -1.91 11.30
CA LEU A 123 -6.68 -1.19 10.03
C LEU A 123 -8.05 -1.49 9.46
N VAL A 124 -8.71 -0.46 8.94
CA VAL A 124 -9.95 -0.56 8.18
C VAL A 124 -9.73 -0.04 6.76
N ASN A 125 -10.24 -0.77 5.78
CA ASN A 125 -10.30 -0.31 4.39
C ASN A 125 -11.75 -0.10 3.98
N VAL A 126 -11.98 0.86 3.09
CA VAL A 126 -13.26 1.01 2.39
C VAL A 126 -13.55 -0.28 1.62
N ALA A 127 -14.78 -0.75 1.75
CA ALA A 127 -15.28 -1.94 1.09
C ALA A 127 -16.23 -1.58 -0.06
N THR A 128 -16.44 -2.56 -0.92
CA THR A 128 -17.47 -2.54 -1.97
C THR A 128 -18.66 -3.42 -1.55
N ARG A 129 -19.79 -3.31 -2.25
CA ARG A 129 -20.99 -4.13 -2.02
C ARG A 129 -21.60 -3.93 -0.64
N CYS A 130 -21.73 -2.67 -0.21
CA CYS A 130 -22.35 -2.29 1.06
C CYS A 130 -23.87 -2.51 1.01
N GLN A 131 -24.44 -3.16 2.03
CA GLN A 131 -25.89 -3.40 2.13
C GLN A 131 -26.64 -2.16 2.68
N CYS A 132 -26.01 -1.37 3.53
CA CYS A 132 -26.60 -0.20 4.20
C CYS A 132 -26.16 1.15 3.61
N GLY A 133 -25.79 1.18 2.34
CA GLY A 133 -25.26 2.38 1.71
C GLY A 133 -23.75 2.53 1.89
N ARG A 134 -23.18 3.45 1.15
CA ARG A 134 -21.74 3.73 1.18
C ARG A 134 -21.45 4.95 2.04
N PRO A 135 -20.28 5.00 2.69
CA PRO A 135 -19.21 3.98 2.70
C PRO A 135 -19.47 2.84 3.68
N CYS A 136 -18.98 1.65 3.38
CA CYS A 136 -18.78 0.57 4.35
C CYS A 136 -17.32 0.11 4.35
N PHE A 137 -16.93 -0.67 5.35
CA PHE A 137 -15.54 -0.96 5.63
C PHE A 137 -15.33 -2.44 5.90
N HIS A 138 -14.09 -2.88 5.90
CA HIS A 138 -13.69 -4.19 6.41
C HIS A 138 -12.39 -4.06 7.20
N ILE A 139 -12.18 -4.98 8.13
CA ILE A 139 -10.91 -5.07 8.87
C ILE A 139 -9.86 -5.67 7.96
N VAL A 140 -8.73 -5.01 7.86
CA VAL A 140 -7.56 -5.49 7.11
C VAL A 140 -6.82 -6.53 7.96
N PRO A 141 -6.43 -7.70 7.40
CA PRO A 141 -5.60 -8.66 8.10
C PRO A 141 -4.29 -8.06 8.62
N SER A 142 -3.87 -8.42 9.83
CA SER A 142 -2.72 -7.81 10.53
C SER A 142 -1.39 -7.93 9.79
N HIS A 143 -1.21 -8.97 8.95
CA HIS A 143 -0.02 -9.14 8.12
C HIS A 143 0.09 -8.13 6.96
N ARG A 144 -0.95 -7.31 6.73
CA ARG A 144 -0.97 -6.26 5.70
C ARG A 144 -0.84 -4.89 6.36
N GLU A 145 0.35 -4.58 6.79
CA GLU A 145 0.69 -3.37 7.58
C GLU A 145 0.15 -2.05 6.98
N TRP A 146 0.06 -1.99 5.65
CA TRP A 146 -0.32 -0.76 4.93
C TRP A 146 -1.69 -0.84 4.25
N GLY A 147 -2.47 -1.88 4.53
CA GLY A 147 -3.76 -2.08 3.88
C GLY A 147 -3.64 -2.75 2.52
N THR A 148 -4.74 -2.69 1.76
CA THR A 148 -4.86 -3.30 0.44
C THR A 148 -5.41 -2.31 -0.57
N GLY A 149 -4.87 -2.34 -1.77
CA GLY A 149 -5.43 -1.61 -2.90
C GLY A 149 -6.63 -2.34 -3.54
N GLY A 150 -7.29 -1.69 -4.47
CA GLY A 150 -8.46 -2.22 -5.19
C GLY A 150 -8.21 -3.52 -5.95
N SER A 151 -6.96 -3.86 -6.27
CA SER A 151 -6.56 -5.16 -6.82
C SER A 151 -6.48 -6.28 -5.79
N GLY A 152 -6.71 -6.02 -4.50
CA GLY A 152 -6.50 -6.95 -3.38
C GLY A 152 -5.03 -7.16 -2.99
N ARG A 153 -4.08 -6.50 -3.64
CA ARG A 153 -2.65 -6.55 -3.31
C ARG A 153 -2.33 -5.60 -2.16
N SER A 154 -1.33 -5.97 -1.34
CA SER A 154 -0.84 -5.09 -0.27
C SER A 154 -0.30 -3.78 -0.83
N LEU A 155 -0.62 -2.67 -0.19
CA LEU A 155 -0.02 -1.38 -0.48
C LEU A 155 1.42 -1.34 0.06
N VAL A 156 2.28 -0.64 -0.68
CA VAL A 156 3.69 -0.41 -0.30
C VAL A 156 3.96 1.08 -0.46
N PRO A 157 4.37 1.79 0.61
CA PRO A 157 4.68 3.21 0.54
C PRO A 157 5.69 3.53 -0.56
N PHE A 158 5.42 4.59 -1.33
CA PHE A 158 6.20 5.08 -2.46
C PHE A 158 6.36 4.10 -3.63
N ARG A 159 5.66 2.96 -3.63
CA ARG A 159 5.72 1.94 -4.68
C ARG A 159 4.36 1.59 -5.26
N SER A 160 3.29 1.85 -4.53
CA SER A 160 1.92 1.60 -4.97
C SER A 160 1.28 2.88 -5.47
N VAL A 161 0.60 2.79 -6.62
CA VAL A 161 -0.21 3.89 -7.16
C VAL A 161 -1.64 3.42 -7.41
N ALA A 162 -2.58 4.34 -7.15
CA ALA A 162 -3.94 4.23 -7.63
C ALA A 162 -4.02 4.88 -9.02
N VAL A 163 -4.77 4.25 -9.92
CA VAL A 163 -4.92 4.64 -11.32
C VAL A 163 -6.36 4.47 -11.78
N ASP A 164 -6.73 5.10 -12.90
CA ASP A 164 -7.90 4.74 -13.64
C ASP A 164 -7.65 3.46 -14.44
N PRO A 165 -8.36 2.34 -14.17
CA PRO A 165 -8.18 1.08 -14.89
C PRO A 165 -8.49 1.15 -16.38
N ALA A 166 -9.24 2.16 -16.83
CA ALA A 166 -9.53 2.39 -18.25
C ALA A 166 -8.31 2.93 -19.01
N VAL A 167 -7.37 3.59 -18.29
CA VAL A 167 -6.16 4.18 -18.87
C VAL A 167 -4.93 3.33 -18.58
N VAL A 168 -4.81 2.81 -17.36
CA VAL A 168 -3.67 2.01 -16.92
C VAL A 168 -4.15 0.68 -16.35
N LYS A 169 -3.77 -0.42 -16.99
CA LYS A 169 -4.15 -1.76 -16.52
C LYS A 169 -3.64 -2.04 -15.12
N MET A 170 -4.50 -2.55 -14.25
CA MET A 170 -4.11 -2.97 -12.89
C MET A 170 -3.00 -4.02 -12.94
N GLY A 171 -2.00 -3.85 -12.06
CA GLY A 171 -0.80 -4.69 -12.02
C GLY A 171 0.34 -4.21 -12.92
N SER A 172 0.13 -3.22 -13.78
CA SER A 172 1.18 -2.66 -14.63
C SER A 172 2.29 -2.04 -13.82
N LEU A 173 3.52 -2.26 -14.26
CA LEU A 173 4.69 -1.51 -13.80
C LEU A 173 4.73 -0.17 -14.55
N LEU A 174 4.98 0.90 -13.84
CA LEU A 174 5.10 2.25 -14.38
C LEU A 174 6.45 2.83 -13.98
N TYR A 175 7.01 3.65 -14.86
CA TYR A 175 8.17 4.48 -14.58
C TYR A 175 7.78 5.96 -14.60
N ILE A 176 8.10 6.66 -13.53
CA ILE A 176 7.79 8.09 -13.35
C ILE A 176 9.12 8.83 -13.12
N PRO A 177 9.68 9.49 -14.17
CA PRO A 177 10.96 10.20 -14.06
C PRO A 177 10.99 11.23 -12.94
N ALA A 178 9.87 11.88 -12.64
CA ALA A 178 9.77 12.86 -11.56
C ALA A 178 10.04 12.28 -10.16
N LEU A 179 9.94 10.97 -9.98
CA LEU A 179 10.28 10.29 -8.73
C LEU A 179 11.74 9.81 -8.71
N ASP A 180 12.34 9.59 -9.88
CA ASP A 180 13.71 9.05 -9.99
C ASP A 180 14.73 10.03 -9.38
N GLY A 181 15.62 9.51 -8.55
CA GLY A 181 16.61 10.30 -7.81
C GLY A 181 16.08 11.01 -6.57
N GLN A 182 14.77 10.99 -6.30
CA GLN A 182 14.22 11.63 -5.10
C GLN A 182 14.41 10.78 -3.86
N ARG A 183 14.85 11.41 -2.75
CA ARG A 183 14.92 10.74 -1.46
C ARG A 183 13.54 10.68 -0.83
N MET A 184 13.05 9.46 -0.57
CA MET A 184 11.76 9.24 0.08
C MET A 184 11.87 9.46 1.59
N PRO A 185 10.91 10.18 2.21
CA PRO A 185 10.88 10.39 3.65
C PRO A 185 10.53 9.08 4.38
N GLY A 186 10.93 9.00 5.65
CA GLY A 186 10.63 7.86 6.52
C GLY A 186 11.86 7.04 6.92
N PRO A 187 11.68 6.09 7.85
CA PRO A 187 12.75 5.22 8.31
C PRO A 187 13.12 4.18 7.25
N ARG A 188 14.31 3.59 7.40
CA ARG A 188 14.77 2.49 6.53
C ARG A 188 13.76 1.35 6.51
N GLY A 189 13.46 0.83 5.32
CA GLY A 189 12.45 -0.22 5.12
C GLY A 189 11.09 0.29 4.66
N VAL A 190 10.71 1.52 5.01
CA VAL A 190 9.49 2.20 4.53
C VAL A 190 9.86 3.31 3.55
N GLY A 191 10.78 4.18 3.97
CA GLY A 191 11.39 5.25 3.21
C GLY A 191 12.90 5.25 3.41
N GLY A 192 13.53 6.44 3.42
CA GLY A 192 14.97 6.59 3.64
C GLY A 192 15.84 6.11 2.47
N PHE A 193 15.23 5.79 1.34
CA PHE A 193 15.91 5.37 0.11
C PHE A 193 15.79 6.44 -0.99
N VAL A 194 16.65 6.34 -1.99
CA VAL A 194 16.52 7.13 -3.22
C VAL A 194 15.62 6.35 -4.18
N HIS A 195 14.54 6.99 -4.61
CA HIS A 195 13.56 6.39 -5.51
C HIS A 195 14.15 6.20 -6.91
N ASP A 196 13.83 5.10 -7.55
CA ASP A 196 14.31 4.72 -8.89
C ASP A 196 13.26 4.94 -9.99
N GLY A 197 12.20 5.69 -9.69
CA GLY A 197 11.12 5.99 -10.60
C GLY A 197 10.07 4.88 -10.75
N CYS A 198 10.32 3.66 -10.27
CA CYS A 198 9.45 2.51 -10.49
C CYS A 198 8.31 2.39 -9.47
N VAL A 199 7.07 2.29 -9.96
CA VAL A 199 5.86 2.06 -9.17
C VAL A 199 4.99 1.00 -9.83
N VAL A 200 3.99 0.49 -9.10
CA VAL A 200 3.05 -0.53 -9.59
C VAL A 200 1.61 -0.06 -9.37
N ALA A 201 0.78 -0.21 -10.39
CA ALA A 201 -0.65 0.10 -10.35
C ALA A 201 -1.40 -1.01 -9.60
N VAL A 202 -1.64 -0.84 -8.31
CA VAL A 202 -2.30 -1.85 -7.46
C VAL A 202 -3.59 -1.36 -6.84
N ASP A 203 -3.90 -0.09 -7.02
CA ASP A 203 -5.06 0.54 -6.42
C ASP A 203 -5.86 1.33 -7.43
N THR A 204 -7.09 1.65 -7.07
CA THR A 204 -8.00 2.53 -7.81
C THR A 204 -8.88 3.25 -6.79
N GLY A 205 -9.46 4.37 -7.17
CA GLY A 205 -10.35 5.14 -6.30
C GLY A 205 -11.43 5.85 -7.11
N GLY A 206 -12.57 6.11 -6.48
CA GLY A 206 -13.70 6.79 -7.14
C GLY A 206 -13.43 8.25 -7.56
N GLY A 207 -12.29 8.81 -7.14
CA GLY A 207 -11.84 10.15 -7.56
C GLY A 207 -10.63 10.13 -8.48
N ILE A 208 -10.21 8.95 -8.97
CA ILE A 208 -9.11 8.81 -9.93
C ILE A 208 -9.70 8.56 -11.31
N ASP A 209 -9.57 9.53 -12.20
CA ASP A 209 -10.16 9.50 -13.52
C ASP A 209 -9.15 9.92 -14.60
N GLY A 210 -9.16 9.22 -15.73
CA GLY A 210 -8.33 9.51 -16.88
C GLY A 210 -6.81 9.50 -16.57
N HIS A 211 -6.12 10.56 -16.94
CA HIS A 211 -4.67 10.72 -16.73
C HIS A 211 -4.36 11.29 -15.33
N GLN A 212 -4.92 10.67 -14.33
CA GLN A 212 -4.62 10.92 -12.92
C GLN A 212 -4.05 9.68 -12.28
N LEU A 213 -3.12 9.86 -11.36
CA LEU A 213 -2.63 8.80 -10.49
C LEU A 213 -2.42 9.32 -9.07
N ASP A 214 -2.55 8.45 -8.09
CA ASP A 214 -2.39 8.81 -6.70
C ASP A 214 -1.31 7.92 -6.06
N LEU A 215 -0.20 8.52 -5.62
CA LEU A 215 0.92 7.79 -5.05
C LEU A 215 0.67 7.52 -3.57
N PHE A 216 0.69 6.25 -3.18
CA PHE A 216 0.61 5.86 -1.78
C PHE A 216 1.89 6.21 -1.05
N VAL A 217 1.80 7.09 -0.06
CA VAL A 217 2.96 7.54 0.73
C VAL A 217 2.99 6.99 2.15
N GLY A 218 1.98 6.22 2.54
CA GLY A 218 1.89 5.54 3.83
C GLY A 218 1.39 6.41 4.98
N ARG A 219 2.05 7.54 5.29
CA ARG A 219 1.70 8.40 6.43
C ARG A 219 1.54 9.87 6.05
N ARG A 220 0.67 10.57 6.74
CA ARG A 220 0.48 12.02 6.58
C ARG A 220 1.79 12.82 6.76
N ALA A 221 2.64 12.39 7.68
CA ALA A 221 3.96 13.02 7.88
C ALA A 221 4.84 12.92 6.62
N TYR A 222 4.79 11.79 5.89
CA TYR A 222 5.56 11.61 4.66
C TYR A 222 4.98 12.44 3.50
N TYR A 223 3.65 12.56 3.43
CA TYR A 223 3.00 13.49 2.51
C TYR A 223 3.52 14.92 2.71
N LYS A 224 3.52 15.41 3.96
CA LYS A 224 4.04 16.75 4.28
C LYS A 224 5.53 16.90 3.94
N ALA A 225 6.34 15.86 4.18
CA ALA A 225 7.77 15.88 3.91
C ALA A 225 8.11 15.86 2.41
N LEU A 226 7.21 15.37 1.55
CA LEU A 226 7.36 15.44 0.09
C LEU A 226 7.08 16.80 -0.50
N ALA A 227 6.47 17.71 0.26
CA ALA A 227 6.29 19.09 -0.18
C ALA A 227 7.66 19.73 -0.43
N ARG A 228 7.80 20.39 -1.57
CA ARG A 228 9.02 21.14 -1.90
C ARG A 228 9.05 22.47 -1.16
N ARG A 229 10.14 23.21 -1.35
CA ARG A 229 10.33 24.54 -0.81
C ARG A 229 9.07 25.40 -1.01
N GLY A 230 8.52 25.97 0.04
CA GLY A 230 7.23 26.66 0.03
C GLY A 230 6.01 25.82 0.40
N GLY A 231 6.19 24.56 0.81
CA GLY A 231 5.12 23.69 1.27
C GLY A 231 4.17 23.17 0.18
N SER A 232 4.61 23.23 -1.09
CA SER A 232 3.79 22.89 -2.25
C SER A 232 4.18 21.55 -2.90
N HIS A 233 3.18 20.79 -3.34
CA HIS A 233 3.32 19.60 -4.20
C HIS A 233 3.12 19.93 -5.69
N SER A 234 3.32 21.19 -6.10
CA SER A 234 3.10 21.63 -7.49
C SER A 234 3.93 20.85 -8.52
N TRP A 235 5.08 20.29 -8.13
CA TRP A 235 5.93 19.47 -8.98
C TRP A 235 5.26 18.19 -9.48
N SER A 236 4.22 17.72 -8.80
CA SER A 236 3.47 16.51 -9.15
C SER A 236 2.26 16.75 -10.06
N LYS A 237 1.91 18.02 -10.33
CA LYS A 237 0.72 18.34 -11.12
C LYS A 237 0.78 17.88 -12.58
N ARG A 238 1.97 17.72 -13.14
CA ARG A 238 2.17 17.26 -14.52
C ARG A 238 3.45 16.43 -14.58
N VAL A 239 3.33 15.13 -14.36
CA VAL A 239 4.45 14.21 -14.43
C VAL A 239 4.34 13.34 -15.68
N GLU A 240 5.44 13.06 -16.33
CA GLU A 240 5.50 12.07 -17.40
C GLU A 240 5.39 10.68 -16.77
N VAL A 241 4.60 9.81 -17.42
CA VAL A 241 4.46 8.41 -17.02
C VAL A 241 4.78 7.55 -18.22
N TRP A 242 5.59 6.55 -18.00
CA TRP A 242 6.02 5.59 -18.99
C TRP A 242 5.60 4.18 -18.59
N SER A 243 5.41 3.29 -19.57
CA SER A 243 5.34 1.87 -19.28
C SER A 243 6.65 1.45 -18.58
N GLY A 244 6.52 0.78 -17.45
CA GLY A 244 7.66 0.27 -16.70
C GLY A 244 8.25 -0.99 -17.30
N SER A 245 7.67 -1.52 -18.38
CA SER A 245 8.19 -2.69 -19.11
C SER A 245 9.60 -2.42 -19.62
N GLY A 246 10.58 -3.20 -19.18
CA GLY A 246 11.98 -3.01 -19.54
C GLY A 246 12.80 -2.15 -18.57
N ARG A 247 12.19 -1.18 -17.87
CA ARG A 247 12.88 -0.36 -16.85
C ARG A 247 12.68 -0.83 -15.43
N CYS A 248 11.53 -1.39 -15.16
CA CYS A 248 11.13 -1.80 -13.82
C CYS A 248 10.97 -3.32 -13.77
N GLU A 249 11.42 -3.93 -12.69
CA GLU A 249 11.17 -5.34 -12.41
C GLU A 249 10.60 -5.53 -11.01
N GLN A 250 9.76 -6.55 -10.85
CA GLN A 250 9.29 -6.99 -9.55
C GLN A 250 9.80 -8.40 -9.30
N LYS A 251 10.81 -8.53 -8.41
CA LYS A 251 11.42 -9.80 -8.07
C LYS A 251 11.42 -10.01 -6.56
N GLY A 252 10.95 -11.17 -6.09
CA GLY A 252 10.90 -11.47 -4.66
C GLY A 252 10.07 -10.46 -3.85
N GLY A 253 8.97 -9.94 -4.42
CA GLY A 253 8.12 -8.92 -3.77
C GLY A 253 8.70 -7.49 -3.76
N LYS A 254 9.93 -7.30 -4.24
CA LYS A 254 10.58 -5.98 -4.32
C LYS A 254 10.47 -5.43 -5.75
N LEU A 255 10.08 -4.17 -5.83
CA LEU A 255 10.06 -3.40 -7.08
C LEU A 255 11.34 -2.57 -7.18
N ARG A 256 12.00 -2.61 -8.32
CA ARG A 256 13.23 -1.86 -8.58
C ARG A 256 13.44 -1.61 -10.08
N ARG A 257 14.34 -0.68 -10.39
CA ARG A 257 14.82 -0.46 -11.76
C ARG A 257 15.69 -1.64 -12.22
N THR A 258 15.55 -2.03 -13.48
CA THR A 258 16.41 -3.07 -14.09
C THR A 258 17.82 -2.55 -14.31
N ALA A 259 18.82 -3.41 -14.16
CA ALA A 259 20.22 -3.04 -14.37
C ALA A 259 20.56 -2.65 -15.82
N ALA A 260 19.73 -3.03 -16.78
CA ALA A 260 19.93 -2.76 -18.22
C ALA A 260 19.49 -1.34 -18.65
N ALA A 261 18.97 -0.52 -17.73
CA ALA A 261 18.42 0.81 -18.03
C ALA A 261 19.34 1.97 -17.63
N ILE A 262 20.67 1.71 -17.52
CA ILE A 262 21.70 2.71 -17.21
C ILE A 262 22.46 3.06 -18.50
#